data_bbf92a6acabc1ba843fec0238907d449
#
_entry.id   bbf92a6acabc1ba843fec0238907d449
#
_cell.length_a   1.000
_cell.length_b   1.000
_cell.length_c   1.000
_cell.angle_alpha   90.00
_cell.angle_beta   90.00
_cell.angle_gamma   90.00
#
_symmetry.space_group_name_H-M   'P 1'
#
loop_
_entity.id
_entity.type
_entity.pdbx_description
1 polymer ?
#
loop_
_entity_poly.entity_id
_entity_poly.type
_entity_poly.pdbx_seq_one_letter_code
_entity_poly.pdbx_strand_id
1 'polypeptide(L)'
;VQRVDVLTGGASAVYGADAVVGVVNFILDTEFEGISINAGYSAYQHNNDNAYIQQRLDARGFDYPTGSSGLDGDARNIDIAIGSRFGDDAGHAMAWLTYRKNDELRQEARDYSSCALNAAGTTCGGSATAPVANFFVASADGVLNFDLATIQSGGTWVPGVSGLYNFAPINHFQRPDERYTFGSSIKYEVNRYFRPFVETMF
;
A
#
# COMPACT_ATOMS: atom_id res chain seq x y z
N VAL A 1 13.51 -13.25 12.39
CA VAL A 1 13.73 -12.17 13.40
C VAL A 1 13.68 -12.78 14.76
N GLN A 2 14.72 -12.58 15.58
CA GLN A 2 14.79 -13.09 16.96
C GLN A 2 13.96 -12.20 17.89
N ARG A 3 14.09 -10.89 17.75
CA ARG A 3 13.32 -9.91 18.52
C ARG A 3 13.23 -8.58 17.78
N VAL A 4 12.32 -7.73 18.25
CA VAL A 4 12.19 -6.35 17.79
C VAL A 4 12.37 -5.44 19.00
N ASP A 5 13.35 -4.56 18.92
CA ASP A 5 13.60 -3.55 19.95
C ASP A 5 12.98 -2.22 19.49
N VAL A 6 12.15 -1.64 20.33
CA VAL A 6 11.53 -0.34 20.06
C VAL A 6 12.08 0.67 21.07
N LEU A 7 12.81 1.66 20.55
CA LEU A 7 13.30 2.80 21.33
C LEU A 7 12.39 4.00 21.05
N THR A 8 11.65 4.43 22.06
CA THR A 8 10.77 5.60 22.00
C THR A 8 11.51 6.84 22.46
N GLY A 9 11.46 7.92 21.68
CA GLY A 9 12.17 9.17 21.97
C GLY A 9 13.36 9.39 21.05
N GLY A 10 13.95 10.59 21.16
CA GLY A 10 15.06 11.00 20.30
C GLY A 10 16.30 10.15 20.49
N ALA A 11 16.69 9.44 19.45
CA ALA A 11 17.86 8.55 19.43
C ALA A 11 18.90 8.97 18.38
N SER A 12 18.79 10.18 17.85
CA SER A 12 19.61 10.71 16.76
C SER A 12 21.11 10.69 17.07
N ALA A 13 21.49 10.81 18.34
CA ALA A 13 22.90 10.76 18.75
C ALA A 13 23.57 9.39 18.50
N VAL A 14 22.78 8.32 18.44
CA VAL A 14 23.28 6.94 18.29
C VAL A 14 22.94 6.37 16.91
N TYR A 15 21.72 6.65 16.41
CA TYR A 15 21.17 6.02 15.20
C TYR A 15 21.10 6.97 13.99
N GLY A 16 21.62 8.20 14.13
CA GLY A 16 21.67 9.18 13.04
C GLY A 16 20.48 10.13 12.99
N ALA A 17 20.54 11.10 12.10
CA ALA A 17 19.63 12.26 12.05
C ALA A 17 18.16 11.89 11.88
N ASP A 18 17.85 10.75 11.27
CA ASP A 18 16.47 10.32 11.00
C ASP A 18 15.76 9.73 12.24
N ALA A 19 16.52 9.40 13.30
CA ALA A 19 15.98 8.82 14.54
C ALA A 19 15.43 9.89 15.51
N VAL A 20 14.60 10.81 14.99
CA VAL A 20 14.06 11.96 15.77
C VAL A 20 12.99 11.51 16.76
N VAL A 21 12.10 10.61 16.35
CA VAL A 21 10.91 10.22 17.13
C VAL A 21 11.10 8.87 17.80
N GLY A 22 12.00 8.05 17.27
CA GLY A 22 12.30 6.72 17.79
C GLY A 22 12.97 5.82 16.76
N VAL A 23 13.28 4.60 17.19
CA VAL A 23 13.90 3.56 16.35
C VAL A 23 13.17 2.25 16.58
N VAL A 24 12.91 1.54 15.49
CA VAL A 24 12.48 0.14 15.53
C VAL A 24 13.63 -0.70 14.95
N ASN A 25 14.26 -1.50 15.81
CA ASN A 25 15.42 -2.32 15.44
C ASN A 25 15.03 -3.79 15.38
N PHE A 26 15.20 -4.42 14.22
CA PHE A 26 14.93 -5.84 14.02
C PHE A 26 16.23 -6.63 14.20
N ILE A 27 16.30 -7.41 15.26
CA ILE A 27 17.44 -8.29 15.53
C ILE A 27 17.21 -9.61 14.81
N LEU A 28 18.06 -9.91 13.86
CA LEU A 28 18.00 -11.17 13.12
C LEU A 28 18.57 -12.30 13.98
N ASP A 29 17.99 -13.49 13.82
CA ASP A 29 18.55 -14.72 14.41
C ASP A 29 19.64 -15.26 13.48
N THR A 30 20.85 -14.77 13.66
CA THR A 30 22.01 -15.18 12.87
C THR A 30 22.63 -16.49 13.33
N GLU A 31 22.07 -17.12 14.39
CA GLU A 31 22.49 -18.44 14.89
C GLU A 31 21.45 -19.53 14.58
N PHE A 32 20.49 -19.23 13.70
CA PHE A 32 19.45 -20.19 13.35
C PHE A 32 20.06 -21.50 12.80
N GLU A 33 19.61 -22.64 13.32
CA GLU A 33 20.02 -23.98 12.86
C GLU A 33 18.78 -24.75 12.39
N GLY A 34 18.92 -25.47 11.29
CA GLY A 34 17.85 -26.26 10.69
C GLY A 34 17.25 -25.64 9.44
N ILE A 35 16.02 -26.03 9.14
CA ILE A 35 15.25 -25.54 7.98
C ILE A 35 13.91 -25.03 8.50
N SER A 36 13.53 -23.83 8.10
CA SER A 36 12.23 -23.24 8.35
C SER A 36 11.58 -22.91 7.02
N ILE A 37 10.32 -23.33 6.84
CA ILE A 37 9.51 -23.00 5.67
C ILE A 37 8.17 -22.49 6.18
N ASN A 38 7.82 -21.25 5.78
CA ASN A 38 6.52 -20.67 6.01
C ASN A 38 5.86 -20.38 4.68
N ALA A 39 4.58 -20.69 4.55
CA ALA A 39 3.78 -20.32 3.40
C ALA A 39 2.46 -19.72 3.90
N GLY A 40 2.08 -18.60 3.32
CA GLY A 40 0.84 -17.92 3.65
C GLY A 40 0.03 -17.59 2.41
N TYR A 41 -1.28 -17.67 2.56
CA TYR A 41 -2.25 -17.22 1.57
C TYR A 41 -3.37 -16.48 2.29
N SER A 42 -3.77 -15.35 1.77
CA SER A 42 -4.94 -14.60 2.21
C SER A 42 -5.66 -13.98 1.04
N ALA A 43 -6.97 -13.78 1.18
CA ALA A 43 -7.80 -13.10 0.21
C ALA A 43 -8.93 -12.40 0.94
N TYR A 44 -9.54 -11.44 0.29
CA TYR A 44 -10.72 -10.75 0.79
C TYR A 44 -11.98 -11.32 0.13
N GLN A 45 -13.10 -11.16 0.82
CA GLN A 45 -14.43 -11.43 0.32
C GLN A 45 -15.38 -10.37 0.88
N HIS A 46 -16.25 -9.87 0.03
CA HIS A 46 -17.26 -8.89 0.42
C HIS A 46 -18.59 -9.17 -0.28
N ASN A 47 -19.68 -8.82 0.38
CA ASN A 47 -21.00 -8.83 -0.24
C ASN A 47 -21.44 -7.38 -0.50
N ASN A 48 -21.54 -7.02 -1.78
CA ASN A 48 -21.88 -5.68 -2.24
C ASN A 48 -23.40 -5.50 -2.20
N ASP A 49 -23.96 -5.25 -1.03
CA ASP A 49 -25.41 -5.11 -0.78
C ASP A 49 -25.76 -3.86 0.04
N ASN A 50 -24.90 -2.86 0.07
CA ASN A 50 -25.13 -1.62 0.78
C ASN A 50 -26.10 -0.72 0.02
N ALA A 51 -27.39 -0.91 0.24
CA ALA A 51 -28.46 -0.17 -0.43
C ALA A 51 -28.34 1.36 -0.25
N TYR A 52 -27.77 1.83 0.88
CA TYR A 52 -27.60 3.25 1.13
C TYR A 52 -26.65 3.89 0.12
N ILE A 53 -25.49 3.29 -0.10
CA ILE A 53 -24.50 3.84 -1.02
C ILE A 53 -24.90 3.61 -2.49
N GLN A 54 -25.48 2.43 -2.80
CA GLN A 54 -25.94 2.09 -4.13
C GLN A 54 -26.98 3.10 -4.65
N GLN A 55 -27.94 3.51 -3.81
CA GLN A 55 -28.91 4.57 -4.17
C GLN A 55 -28.23 5.90 -4.51
N ARG A 56 -27.12 6.23 -3.89
CA ARG A 56 -26.37 7.47 -4.17
C ARG A 56 -25.54 7.38 -5.42
N LEU A 57 -25.02 6.19 -5.70
CA LEU A 57 -24.34 5.87 -6.96
C LEU A 57 -25.33 5.95 -8.14
N ASP A 58 -26.50 5.34 -7.99
CA ASP A 58 -27.60 5.41 -8.97
C ASP A 58 -28.01 6.86 -9.27
N ALA A 59 -28.17 7.69 -8.24
CA ALA A 59 -28.53 9.10 -8.39
C ALA A 59 -27.49 9.91 -9.20
N ARG A 60 -26.27 9.40 -9.33
CA ARG A 60 -25.18 9.99 -10.12
C ARG A 60 -24.89 9.23 -11.41
N GLY A 61 -25.55 8.10 -11.66
CA GLY A 61 -25.26 7.23 -12.78
C GLY A 61 -23.84 6.65 -12.75
N PHE A 62 -23.34 6.35 -11.55
CA PHE A 62 -22.02 5.74 -11.36
C PHE A 62 -22.16 4.22 -11.28
N ASP A 63 -21.25 3.52 -11.95
CA ASP A 63 -21.17 2.06 -11.89
C ASP A 63 -20.66 1.58 -10.52
N TYR A 64 -21.17 0.44 -10.08
CA TYR A 64 -20.76 -0.23 -8.83
C TYR A 64 -21.01 -1.74 -8.90
N PRO A 65 -20.27 -2.54 -8.14
CA PRO A 65 -20.50 -3.97 -8.05
C PRO A 65 -21.72 -4.29 -7.18
N THR A 66 -22.36 -5.43 -7.46
CA THR A 66 -23.46 -5.96 -6.65
C THR A 66 -23.21 -7.45 -6.33
N GLY A 67 -23.76 -7.92 -5.21
CA GLY A 67 -23.62 -9.29 -4.77
C GLY A 67 -22.21 -9.64 -4.28
N SER A 68 -21.87 -10.92 -4.24
CA SER A 68 -20.59 -11.38 -3.75
C SER A 68 -19.44 -11.02 -4.68
N SER A 69 -18.34 -10.47 -4.12
CA SER A 69 -17.11 -10.22 -4.88
C SER A 69 -16.37 -11.50 -5.29
N GLY A 70 -16.74 -12.65 -4.69
CA GLY A 70 -15.85 -13.79 -4.68
C GLY A 70 -14.62 -13.56 -3.79
N LEU A 71 -13.54 -14.29 -4.05
CA LEU A 71 -12.24 -14.01 -3.43
C LEU A 71 -11.45 -13.07 -4.33
N ASP A 72 -10.90 -12.02 -3.75
CA ASP A 72 -10.12 -11.02 -4.46
C ASP A 72 -9.00 -10.43 -3.58
N GLY A 73 -8.12 -9.63 -4.19
CA GLY A 73 -6.99 -9.01 -3.49
C GLY A 73 -6.06 -10.04 -2.85
N ASP A 74 -5.79 -11.12 -3.55
CA ASP A 74 -4.98 -12.23 -3.05
C ASP A 74 -3.60 -11.75 -2.58
N ALA A 75 -3.16 -12.27 -1.44
CA ALA A 75 -1.80 -12.14 -0.98
C ALA A 75 -1.22 -13.52 -0.68
N ARG A 76 0.00 -13.74 -1.12
CA ARG A 76 0.73 -14.99 -0.92
C ARG A 76 2.18 -14.71 -0.56
N ASN A 77 2.71 -15.50 0.35
CA ASN A 77 4.11 -15.42 0.72
C ASN A 77 4.69 -16.81 0.93
N ILE A 78 5.98 -16.92 0.67
CA ILE A 78 6.79 -18.10 0.97
C ILE A 78 8.10 -17.57 1.56
N ASP A 79 8.44 -18.05 2.74
CA ASP A 79 9.68 -17.74 3.43
C ASP A 79 10.42 -19.03 3.71
N ILE A 80 11.68 -19.10 3.31
CA ILE A 80 12.56 -20.26 3.51
C ILE A 80 13.80 -19.75 4.22
N ALA A 81 14.20 -20.42 5.30
CA ALA A 81 15.48 -20.19 5.97
C ALA A 81 16.15 -21.53 6.22
N ILE A 82 17.46 -21.55 6.02
CA ILE A 82 18.31 -22.69 6.30
C ILE A 82 19.58 -22.21 7.02
N GLY A 83 19.99 -22.92 8.04
CA GLY A 83 21.19 -22.61 8.78
C GLY A 83 21.84 -23.85 9.38
N SER A 84 23.15 -23.82 9.52
CA SER A 84 23.94 -24.91 10.10
C SER A 84 25.29 -24.42 10.62
N ARG A 85 25.79 -25.12 11.63
CA ARG A 85 27.19 -25.03 12.03
C ARG A 85 28.08 -25.87 11.14
N PHE A 86 29.35 -25.50 11.06
CA PHE A 86 30.37 -26.22 10.32
C PHE A 86 31.77 -26.05 10.98
N GLY A 87 32.74 -26.85 10.57
CA GLY A 87 34.10 -26.71 11.05
C GLY A 87 34.29 -26.97 12.55
N ASP A 88 33.70 -28.05 13.08
CA ASP A 88 33.74 -28.41 14.52
C ASP A 88 33.17 -27.29 15.40
N ASP A 89 32.02 -26.75 14.97
CA ASP A 89 31.28 -25.61 15.61
C ASP A 89 32.01 -24.27 15.57
N ALA A 90 33.14 -24.16 14.89
CA ALA A 90 33.88 -22.91 14.72
C ALA A 90 33.18 -21.95 13.75
N GLY A 91 32.34 -22.46 12.85
CA GLY A 91 31.63 -21.68 11.85
C GLY A 91 30.12 -21.86 11.91
N HIS A 92 29.40 -20.82 11.48
CA HIS A 92 27.96 -20.86 11.29
C HIS A 92 27.61 -20.17 9.95
N ALA A 93 26.72 -20.79 9.20
CA ALA A 93 26.20 -20.23 7.96
C ALA A 93 24.68 -20.34 7.92
N MET A 94 24.01 -19.28 7.51
CA MET A 94 22.60 -19.29 7.22
C MET A 94 22.28 -18.50 5.95
N ALA A 95 21.17 -18.88 5.33
CA ALA A 95 20.61 -18.16 4.19
C ALA A 95 19.07 -18.15 4.30
N TRP A 96 18.47 -17.13 3.74
CA TRP A 96 17.01 -17.04 3.66
C TRP A 96 16.57 -16.48 2.33
N LEU A 97 15.39 -16.90 1.91
CA LEU A 97 14.69 -16.42 0.73
C LEU A 97 13.26 -16.11 1.12
N THR A 98 12.78 -14.94 0.77
CA THR A 98 11.39 -14.55 0.93
C THR A 98 10.81 -14.18 -0.43
N TYR A 99 9.67 -14.76 -0.74
CA TYR A 99 8.82 -14.34 -1.86
C TYR A 99 7.51 -13.82 -1.32
N ARG A 100 7.08 -12.67 -1.80
CA ARG A 100 5.78 -12.10 -1.49
C ARG A 100 5.15 -11.54 -2.75
N LYS A 101 3.85 -11.82 -2.92
CA LYS A 101 3.03 -11.22 -3.96
C LYS A 101 1.70 -10.82 -3.38
N ASN A 102 1.29 -9.57 -3.67
CA ASN A 102 -0.04 -9.06 -3.42
C ASN A 102 -0.67 -8.70 -4.76
N ASP A 103 -1.87 -9.18 -5.02
CA ASP A 103 -2.65 -8.77 -6.18
C ASP A 103 -3.39 -7.46 -5.86
N GLU A 104 -3.76 -6.70 -6.88
CA GLU A 104 -4.46 -5.43 -6.66
C GLU A 104 -5.87 -5.64 -6.12
N LEU A 105 -6.32 -4.69 -5.29
CA LEU A 105 -7.71 -4.52 -4.93
C LEU A 105 -8.07 -3.05 -5.07
N ARG A 106 -8.90 -2.72 -6.04
CA ARG A 106 -9.37 -1.37 -6.30
C ARG A 106 -10.66 -1.06 -5.55
N GLN A 107 -10.91 0.23 -5.35
CA GLN A 107 -12.15 0.70 -4.71
C GLN A 107 -13.40 0.38 -5.53
N GLU A 108 -13.28 0.23 -6.85
CA GLU A 108 -14.37 -0.21 -7.73
C GLU A 108 -14.90 -1.61 -7.42
N ALA A 109 -14.11 -2.45 -6.74
CA ALA A 109 -14.52 -3.80 -6.35
C ALA A 109 -15.48 -3.81 -5.15
N ARG A 110 -15.79 -2.67 -4.59
CA ARG A 110 -16.66 -2.51 -3.42
C ARG A 110 -17.68 -1.42 -3.67
N ASP A 111 -18.96 -1.71 -3.42
CA ASP A 111 -20.03 -0.74 -3.59
C ASP A 111 -19.82 0.48 -2.67
N TYR A 112 -19.42 0.27 -1.42
CA TYR A 112 -19.24 1.34 -0.43
C TYR A 112 -18.09 2.31 -0.75
N SER A 113 -17.24 1.99 -1.72
CA SER A 113 -16.11 2.81 -2.13
C SER A 113 -16.10 3.17 -3.61
N SER A 114 -17.15 2.84 -4.34
CA SER A 114 -17.28 3.18 -5.77
C SER A 114 -17.49 4.68 -6.00
N CYS A 115 -17.71 5.49 -4.95
CA CYS A 115 -17.59 6.94 -5.01
C CYS A 115 -17.09 7.53 -3.68
N ALA A 116 -16.55 8.74 -3.75
CA ALA A 116 -16.28 9.54 -2.56
C ALA A 116 -17.56 10.28 -2.16
N LEU A 117 -18.09 10.02 -0.97
CA LEU A 117 -19.22 10.79 -0.44
C LEU A 117 -18.82 12.22 -0.08
N ASN A 118 -19.77 13.15 -0.17
CA ASN A 118 -19.59 14.50 0.36
C ASN A 118 -19.46 14.47 1.89
N ALA A 119 -19.07 15.56 2.52
CA ALA A 119 -18.87 15.65 3.97
C ALA A 119 -20.13 15.29 4.79
N ALA A 120 -21.33 15.52 4.25
CA ALA A 120 -22.58 15.15 4.89
C ALA A 120 -22.98 13.68 4.66
N GLY A 121 -22.25 12.94 3.82
CA GLY A 121 -22.53 11.53 3.48
C GLY A 121 -23.77 11.35 2.60
N THR A 122 -24.38 12.39 2.08
CA THR A 122 -25.70 12.35 1.42
C THR A 122 -25.66 12.15 -0.08
N THR A 123 -24.53 12.48 -0.73
CA THR A 123 -24.36 12.36 -2.19
C THR A 123 -22.96 11.92 -2.55
N CYS A 124 -22.84 11.23 -3.68
CA CYS A 124 -21.54 10.99 -4.29
C CYS A 124 -20.95 12.30 -4.80
N GLY A 125 -19.77 12.64 -4.31
CA GLY A 125 -18.95 13.76 -4.73
C GLY A 125 -18.06 13.41 -5.94
N GLY A 126 -16.92 14.09 -6.01
CA GLY A 126 -15.93 13.90 -7.05
C GLY A 126 -15.00 15.10 -7.14
N SER A 127 -14.06 15.06 -8.07
CA SER A 127 -13.12 16.14 -8.33
C SER A 127 -13.66 17.11 -9.38
N ALA A 128 -13.52 18.40 -9.13
CA ALA A 128 -13.76 19.43 -10.15
C ALA A 128 -12.67 19.41 -11.25
N THR A 129 -11.53 18.79 -10.97
CA THR A 129 -10.53 18.46 -12.01
C THR A 129 -11.00 17.21 -12.73
N ALA A 130 -11.59 17.40 -13.88
CA ALA A 130 -12.22 16.36 -14.68
C ALA A 130 -11.59 16.30 -16.08
N PRO A 131 -11.74 15.18 -16.82
CA PRO A 131 -11.28 15.07 -18.21
C PRO A 131 -11.85 16.17 -19.12
N VAL A 132 -13.11 16.59 -18.87
CA VAL A 132 -13.66 17.82 -19.43
C VAL A 132 -13.34 18.93 -18.43
N ALA A 133 -12.46 19.84 -18.82
CA ALA A 133 -11.95 20.87 -17.92
C ALA A 133 -13.06 21.81 -17.46
N ASN A 134 -13.07 22.12 -16.16
CA ASN A 134 -13.87 23.16 -15.58
C ASN A 134 -13.02 24.42 -15.44
N PHE A 135 -13.57 25.57 -15.76
CA PHE A 135 -12.89 26.86 -15.73
C PHE A 135 -13.57 27.81 -14.77
N PHE A 136 -12.78 28.62 -14.09
CA PHE A 136 -13.28 29.78 -13.37
C PHE A 136 -13.40 30.93 -14.35
N VAL A 137 -14.56 31.51 -14.45
CA VAL A 137 -14.80 32.67 -15.33
C VAL A 137 -14.80 33.92 -14.45
N ALA A 138 -13.89 34.86 -14.74
CA ALA A 138 -13.91 36.18 -14.12
C ALA A 138 -14.95 37.05 -14.84
N SER A 139 -15.76 37.81 -14.09
CA SER A 139 -16.66 38.80 -14.69
C SER A 139 -15.86 39.99 -15.26
N ALA A 140 -16.46 40.73 -16.18
CA ALA A 140 -15.81 41.83 -16.87
C ALA A 140 -15.41 43.02 -15.96
N ASP A 141 -15.95 43.07 -14.75
CA ASP A 141 -15.61 44.07 -13.70
C ASP A 141 -14.39 43.66 -12.84
N GLY A 142 -13.73 42.53 -13.19
CA GLY A 142 -12.56 42.04 -12.46
C GLY A 142 -12.87 41.37 -11.12
N VAL A 143 -14.14 41.23 -10.76
CA VAL A 143 -14.55 40.43 -9.61
C VAL A 143 -14.45 38.97 -10.01
N LEU A 144 -13.64 38.20 -9.27
CA LEU A 144 -13.57 36.75 -9.45
C LEU A 144 -14.91 36.16 -8.96
N ASN A 145 -15.84 36.05 -9.87
CA ASN A 145 -16.98 35.14 -9.66
C ASN A 145 -16.42 33.73 -9.81
N PHE A 146 -16.46 32.98 -8.73
CA PHE A 146 -16.07 31.57 -8.74
C PHE A 146 -17.14 30.68 -9.41
N ASP A 147 -17.86 31.24 -10.38
CA ASP A 147 -18.76 30.46 -11.20
C ASP A 147 -17.95 29.55 -12.12
N LEU A 148 -18.14 28.27 -11.93
CA LEU A 148 -17.52 27.27 -12.80
C LEU A 148 -18.26 27.24 -14.14
N ALA A 149 -17.50 27.21 -15.22
CA ALA A 149 -18.01 26.99 -16.55
C ALA A 149 -17.22 25.89 -17.27
N THR A 150 -17.86 25.21 -18.19
CA THR A 150 -17.20 24.17 -19.03
C THR A 150 -17.28 24.57 -20.49
N ILE A 151 -16.27 24.13 -21.27
CA ILE A 151 -16.31 24.18 -22.72
C ILE A 151 -16.89 22.85 -23.22
N GLN A 152 -18.02 22.92 -23.86
CA GLN A 152 -18.60 21.77 -24.54
C GLN A 152 -18.02 21.55 -25.95
N SER A 153 -18.28 20.37 -26.50
CA SER A 153 -17.95 20.04 -27.89
C SER A 153 -18.55 21.12 -28.81
N GLY A 154 -17.71 21.74 -29.62
CA GLY A 154 -18.09 22.87 -30.48
C GLY A 154 -17.63 24.24 -29.96
N GLY A 155 -16.92 24.33 -28.84
CA GLY A 155 -16.30 25.56 -28.33
C GLY A 155 -17.24 26.51 -27.61
N THR A 156 -18.44 26.04 -27.21
CA THR A 156 -19.42 26.86 -26.50
C THR A 156 -19.19 26.80 -24.99
N TRP A 157 -19.14 27.97 -24.35
CA TRP A 157 -19.09 28.06 -22.89
C TRP A 157 -20.49 27.82 -22.29
N VAL A 158 -20.55 26.90 -21.35
CA VAL A 158 -21.76 26.57 -20.62
C VAL A 158 -21.52 26.81 -19.13
N PRO A 159 -22.38 27.62 -18.45
CA PRO A 159 -22.28 27.82 -17.02
C PRO A 159 -22.45 26.50 -16.25
N GLY A 160 -21.68 26.35 -15.18
CA GLY A 160 -21.70 25.18 -14.34
C GLY A 160 -20.62 24.17 -14.66
N VAL A 161 -20.52 23.14 -13.82
CA VAL A 161 -19.58 22.02 -13.97
C VAL A 161 -20.17 20.96 -14.89
N SER A 162 -19.37 20.40 -15.79
CA SER A 162 -19.80 19.29 -16.65
C SER A 162 -20.10 18.00 -15.88
N GLY A 163 -19.74 17.98 -14.64
CA GLY A 163 -19.83 16.86 -13.73
C GLY A 163 -18.56 16.76 -12.89
N LEU A 164 -18.68 16.21 -11.72
CA LEU A 164 -17.52 15.88 -10.89
C LEU A 164 -16.96 14.55 -11.35
N TYR A 165 -15.63 14.49 -11.56
CA TYR A 165 -14.96 13.25 -11.89
C TYR A 165 -14.96 12.31 -10.69
N ASN A 166 -15.51 11.11 -10.88
CA ASN A 166 -15.44 10.06 -9.87
C ASN A 166 -14.07 9.37 -9.94
N PHE A 167 -13.17 9.78 -9.05
CA PHE A 167 -11.82 9.22 -8.96
C PHE A 167 -11.73 7.99 -8.05
N ALA A 168 -12.79 7.69 -7.30
CA ALA A 168 -12.78 6.61 -6.31
C ALA A 168 -12.50 5.24 -6.94
N PRO A 169 -13.13 4.83 -8.06
CA PRO A 169 -12.94 3.51 -8.64
C PRO A 169 -11.48 3.15 -8.91
N ILE A 170 -10.68 4.11 -9.37
CA ILE A 170 -9.27 3.89 -9.75
C ILE A 170 -8.29 3.86 -8.58
N ASN A 171 -8.73 4.22 -7.40
CA ASN A 171 -7.91 4.14 -6.20
C ASN A 171 -7.78 2.68 -5.72
N HIS A 172 -6.69 2.40 -5.02
CA HIS A 172 -6.42 1.07 -4.51
C HIS A 172 -6.64 1.00 -3.00
N PHE A 173 -7.31 -0.06 -2.53
CA PHE A 173 -7.21 -0.54 -1.16
C PHE A 173 -5.90 -1.29 -0.95
N GLN A 174 -5.54 -2.12 -1.93
CA GLN A 174 -4.30 -2.87 -1.96
C GLN A 174 -3.64 -2.66 -3.31
N ARG A 175 -2.42 -2.15 -3.30
CA ARG A 175 -1.61 -2.03 -4.51
C ARG A 175 -0.98 -3.37 -4.84
N PRO A 176 -0.87 -3.74 -6.12
CA PRO A 176 -0.11 -4.91 -6.50
C PRO A 176 1.35 -4.70 -6.17
N ASP A 177 1.96 -5.69 -5.56
CA ASP A 177 3.41 -5.72 -5.36
C ASP A 177 3.93 -7.14 -5.48
N GLU A 178 5.14 -7.29 -5.99
CA GLU A 178 5.85 -8.55 -6.04
C GLU A 178 7.28 -8.33 -5.61
N ARG A 179 7.72 -9.09 -4.61
CA ARG A 179 9.03 -8.91 -3.99
C ARG A 179 9.72 -10.22 -3.74
N TYR A 180 10.99 -10.23 -4.08
CA TYR A 180 11.94 -11.27 -3.71
C TYR A 180 12.98 -10.66 -2.78
N THR A 181 13.25 -11.31 -1.68
CA THR A 181 14.34 -10.92 -0.78
C THR A 181 15.21 -12.14 -0.51
N PHE A 182 16.49 -11.97 -0.68
CA PHE A 182 17.49 -12.99 -0.35
C PHE A 182 18.50 -12.40 0.62
N GLY A 183 18.92 -13.20 1.59
CA GLY A 183 19.99 -12.81 2.48
C GLY A 183 20.79 -14.01 2.97
N SER A 184 22.01 -13.75 3.41
CA SER A 184 22.87 -14.75 4.03
C SER A 184 23.75 -14.13 5.10
N SER A 185 24.12 -14.93 6.09
CA SER A 185 25.10 -14.60 7.12
C SER A 185 26.03 -15.78 7.29
N ILE A 186 27.32 -15.54 7.19
CA ILE A 186 28.37 -16.55 7.40
C ILE A 186 29.37 -15.95 8.36
N LYS A 187 29.73 -16.68 9.42
CA LYS A 187 30.77 -16.31 10.37
C LYS A 187 31.63 -17.50 10.72
N TYR A 188 32.88 -17.23 11.06
CA TYR A 188 33.86 -18.27 11.40
C TYR A 188 34.81 -17.77 12.51
N GLU A 189 35.00 -18.54 13.56
CA GLU A 189 35.95 -18.25 14.61
C GLU A 189 37.29 -18.93 14.29
N VAL A 190 38.24 -18.17 13.73
CA VAL A 190 39.59 -18.64 13.47
C VAL A 190 40.38 -18.80 14.78
N ASN A 191 40.19 -17.83 15.68
CA ASN A 191 40.71 -17.85 17.04
C ASN A 191 40.01 -16.78 17.88
N ARG A 192 40.31 -16.70 19.18
CA ARG A 192 39.68 -15.74 20.10
C ARG A 192 39.80 -14.26 19.71
N TYR A 193 40.70 -13.90 18.81
CA TYR A 193 40.95 -12.51 18.38
C TYR A 193 40.47 -12.24 16.95
N PHE A 194 40.19 -13.26 16.16
CA PHE A 194 39.85 -13.10 14.76
C PHE A 194 38.60 -13.93 14.38
N ARG A 195 37.47 -13.22 14.15
CA ARG A 195 36.18 -13.79 13.81
C ARG A 195 35.60 -13.07 12.58
N PRO A 196 36.04 -13.45 11.36
CA PRO A 196 35.49 -12.88 10.15
C PRO A 196 34.00 -13.24 9.98
N PHE A 197 33.24 -12.31 9.39
CA PHE A 197 31.86 -12.54 9.01
C PHE A 197 31.54 -11.87 7.67
N VAL A 198 30.55 -12.39 6.97
CA VAL A 198 29.97 -11.82 5.77
C VAL A 198 28.47 -11.86 5.90
N GLU A 199 27.83 -10.72 5.67
CA GLU A 199 26.36 -10.60 5.63
C GLU A 199 25.97 -9.96 4.31
N THR A 200 24.95 -10.54 3.67
CA THR A 200 24.41 -10.02 2.40
C THR A 200 22.89 -9.93 2.50
N MET A 201 22.33 -8.93 1.83
CA MET A 201 20.90 -8.80 1.67
C MET A 201 20.57 -8.06 0.35
N PHE A 202 19.63 -8.62 -0.41
CA PHE A 202 19.10 -8.10 -1.66
C PHE A 202 17.58 -8.07 -1.63
#